data_6cad66ead230506e59caab11986923f6
#
_entry.id   6cad66ead230506e59caab11986923f6
#
_cell.length_a   1.000
_cell.length_b   1.000
_cell.length_c   1.000
_cell.angle_alpha   90.00
_cell.angle_beta   90.00
_cell.angle_gamma   90.00
#
_symmetry.space_group_name_H-M   'P 1'
#
loop_
_entity.id
_entity.type
_entity.pdbx_description
1 polymer ?
#
loop_
_entity_poly.entity_id
_entity_poly.type
_entity_poly.pdbx_seq_one_letter_code
_entity_poly.pdbx_strand_id
1 'polypeptide(L)'
;MERDMSDGRQGSGPVEGAVEVERPTEEMRELFGLAFAGAERFAEMLVAEGELRGLVGPRELPRLWTRHIVNSAALVPFLPARGTVADIGSGAGLPGVVVALLRPDLEVTLIETMERRVDWLTYVVSELDLDNVTLRRARAEEVRDRFDAVTARAVANLTKLVRMTAPLLRQ
;
A
#
# COMPACT_ATOMS: atom_id res chain seq x y z
N MET A 1 -62.83 -27.05 14.65
CA MET A 1 -62.46 -26.28 13.42
C MET A 1 -61.36 -25.39 13.78
N GLU A 2 -60.15 -25.97 13.95
CA GLU A 2 -58.88 -25.30 14.33
C GLU A 2 -58.10 -25.04 13.08
N ARG A 3 -57.68 -23.77 12.87
CA ARG A 3 -56.77 -23.39 11.80
C ARG A 3 -55.37 -23.30 12.39
N ASP A 4 -54.57 -24.23 11.99
CA ASP A 4 -53.13 -24.22 12.17
C ASP A 4 -52.51 -23.06 11.33
N MET A 5 -51.85 -22.13 12.00
CA MET A 5 -51.02 -21.09 11.39
C MET A 5 -49.57 -21.45 11.61
N SER A 6 -49.03 -22.22 10.68
CA SER A 6 -47.59 -22.51 10.63
C SER A 6 -46.80 -21.24 10.34
N ASP A 7 -46.02 -20.86 11.33
CA ASP A 7 -45.02 -19.78 11.31
C ASP A 7 -43.87 -20.15 10.35
N GLY A 8 -43.85 -19.51 9.19
CA GLY A 8 -42.80 -19.65 8.19
C GLY A 8 -41.59 -18.80 8.57
N ARG A 9 -40.70 -19.30 9.43
CA ARG A 9 -39.36 -18.70 9.61
C ARG A 9 -38.54 -18.93 8.34
N GLN A 10 -38.46 -17.92 7.50
CA GLN A 10 -37.47 -17.86 6.43
C GLN A 10 -36.09 -17.68 7.07
N GLY A 11 -35.30 -18.74 7.06
CA GLY A 11 -33.90 -18.69 7.38
C GLY A 11 -33.17 -17.79 6.37
N SER A 12 -32.56 -16.71 6.84
CA SER A 12 -31.59 -15.94 6.09
C SER A 12 -30.40 -16.84 5.82
N GLY A 13 -30.35 -17.40 4.61
CA GLY A 13 -29.15 -18.08 4.12
C GLY A 13 -27.92 -17.15 4.14
N PRO A 14 -26.71 -17.71 4.18
CA PRO A 14 -25.51 -16.91 4.15
C PRO A 14 -25.49 -16.05 2.88
N VAL A 15 -25.15 -14.78 3.02
CA VAL A 15 -24.95 -13.85 1.91
C VAL A 15 -23.75 -14.37 1.12
N GLU A 16 -24.00 -15.07 0.02
CA GLU A 16 -22.97 -15.49 -0.94
C GLU A 16 -22.31 -14.25 -1.53
N GLY A 17 -21.01 -14.04 -1.27
CA GLY A 17 -20.21 -13.07 -2.00
C GLY A 17 -19.41 -12.06 -1.18
N ALA A 18 -19.41 -12.09 0.15
CA ALA A 18 -18.51 -11.24 0.92
C ALA A 18 -17.06 -11.70 0.70
N VAL A 19 -16.24 -10.85 0.06
CA VAL A 19 -14.81 -11.12 -0.10
C VAL A 19 -14.17 -11.15 1.28
N GLU A 20 -13.50 -12.26 1.62
CA GLU A 20 -12.74 -12.38 2.85
C GLU A 20 -11.58 -11.39 2.83
N VAL A 21 -11.44 -10.62 3.90
CA VAL A 21 -10.32 -9.67 4.09
C VAL A 21 -9.42 -10.19 5.19
N GLU A 22 -8.13 -10.31 4.88
CA GLU A 22 -7.13 -10.72 5.87
C GLU A 22 -7.07 -9.72 7.03
N ARG A 23 -7.06 -10.25 8.26
CA ARG A 23 -6.89 -9.45 9.46
C ARG A 23 -5.44 -9.55 9.95
N PRO A 24 -4.88 -8.46 10.50
CA PRO A 24 -3.54 -8.52 11.05
C PRO A 24 -3.46 -9.41 12.28
N THR A 25 -2.40 -10.20 12.38
CA THR A 25 -2.07 -11.00 13.56
C THR A 25 -1.39 -10.15 14.62
N GLU A 26 -1.19 -10.72 15.82
CA GLU A 26 -0.46 -10.01 16.89
C GLU A 26 1.01 -9.79 16.50
N GLU A 27 1.65 -10.76 15.85
CA GLU A 27 3.03 -10.59 15.36
C GLU A 27 3.15 -9.45 14.34
N MET A 28 2.13 -9.24 13.51
CA MET A 28 2.10 -8.09 12.59
C MET A 28 1.94 -6.78 13.35
N ARG A 29 1.12 -6.74 14.41
CA ARG A 29 0.97 -5.57 15.27
C ARG A 29 2.31 -5.21 15.94
N GLU A 30 2.99 -6.20 16.50
CA GLU A 30 4.31 -6.03 17.11
C GLU A 30 5.35 -5.53 16.08
N LEU A 31 5.36 -6.11 14.86
CA LEU A 31 6.27 -5.71 13.79
C LEU A 31 6.15 -4.22 13.43
N PHE A 32 4.92 -3.70 13.38
CA PHE A 32 4.66 -2.31 13.05
C PHE A 32 4.77 -1.36 14.26
N GLY A 33 4.60 -1.87 15.49
CA GLY A 33 4.72 -1.06 16.69
C GLY A 33 3.89 0.23 16.63
N LEU A 34 4.52 1.39 16.81
CA LEU A 34 3.85 2.69 16.77
C LEU A 34 3.24 3.03 15.40
N ALA A 35 3.75 2.45 14.33
CA ALA A 35 3.22 2.65 12.97
C ALA A 35 1.98 1.80 12.69
N PHE A 36 1.58 0.90 13.59
CA PHE A 36 0.52 -0.06 13.33
C PHE A 36 -0.81 0.62 13.00
N ALA A 37 -1.22 1.63 13.76
CA ALA A 37 -2.48 2.35 13.51
C ALA A 37 -2.54 2.96 12.10
N GLY A 38 -1.45 3.54 11.63
CA GLY A 38 -1.33 4.05 10.26
C GLY A 38 -1.40 2.94 9.21
N ALA A 39 -0.72 1.81 9.44
CA ALA A 39 -0.75 0.66 8.55
C ALA A 39 -2.14 0.02 8.49
N GLU A 40 -2.85 -0.08 9.61
CA GLU A 40 -4.23 -0.58 9.69
C GLU A 40 -5.18 0.35 8.92
N ARG A 41 -5.07 1.68 9.14
CA ARG A 41 -5.85 2.66 8.39
C ARG A 41 -5.57 2.58 6.88
N PHE A 42 -4.33 2.43 6.48
CA PHE A 42 -3.96 2.23 5.08
C PHE A 42 -4.58 0.97 4.48
N ALA A 43 -4.55 -0.15 5.23
CA ALA A 43 -5.19 -1.38 4.81
C ALA A 43 -6.70 -1.20 4.62
N GLU A 44 -7.39 -0.52 5.55
CA GLU A 44 -8.82 -0.20 5.42
C GLU A 44 -9.12 0.63 4.17
N MET A 45 -8.30 1.64 3.86
CA MET A 45 -8.44 2.45 2.66
C MET A 45 -8.28 1.61 1.38
N LEU A 46 -7.31 0.68 1.36
CA LEU A 46 -7.12 -0.24 0.24
C LEU A 46 -8.30 -1.21 0.07
N VAL A 47 -8.90 -1.67 1.16
CA VAL A 47 -10.10 -2.51 1.13
C VAL A 47 -11.30 -1.73 0.59
N ALA A 48 -11.48 -0.50 1.06
CA ALA A 48 -12.65 0.32 0.70
C ALA A 48 -12.61 0.80 -0.77
N GLU A 49 -11.43 1.17 -1.28
CA GLU A 49 -11.31 1.86 -2.57
C GLU A 49 -10.41 1.14 -3.59
N GLY A 50 -9.66 0.12 -3.15
CA GLY A 50 -8.63 -0.53 -3.96
C GLY A 50 -9.15 -1.15 -5.25
N GLU A 51 -10.28 -1.85 -5.20
CA GLU A 51 -10.91 -2.46 -6.37
C GLU A 51 -11.48 -1.39 -7.31
N LEU A 52 -12.23 -0.43 -6.77
CA LEU A 52 -12.85 0.65 -7.54
C LEU A 52 -11.83 1.46 -8.33
N ARG A 53 -10.66 1.70 -7.73
CA ARG A 53 -9.57 2.46 -8.34
C ARG A 53 -8.57 1.60 -9.14
N GLY A 54 -8.76 0.28 -9.16
CA GLY A 54 -7.84 -0.66 -9.83
C GLY A 54 -6.44 -0.71 -9.20
N LEU A 55 -6.37 -0.61 -7.88
CA LEU A 55 -5.13 -0.60 -7.09
C LEU A 55 -4.80 -1.99 -6.55
N VAL A 56 -5.81 -2.65 -5.98
CA VAL A 56 -5.74 -3.99 -5.40
C VAL A 56 -6.99 -4.74 -5.83
N GLY A 57 -6.82 -5.92 -6.43
CA GLY A 57 -7.94 -6.73 -6.85
C GLY A 57 -8.58 -7.50 -5.69
N PRO A 58 -9.85 -7.92 -5.80
CA PRO A 58 -10.56 -8.62 -4.73
C PRO A 58 -9.88 -9.94 -4.32
N ARG A 59 -9.17 -10.59 -5.22
CA ARG A 59 -8.41 -11.82 -4.94
C ARG A 59 -7.16 -11.60 -4.07
N GLU A 60 -6.73 -10.36 -3.90
CA GLU A 60 -5.58 -10.00 -3.06
C GLU A 60 -6.00 -9.65 -1.63
N LEU A 61 -7.26 -9.31 -1.38
CA LEU A 61 -7.76 -8.93 -0.06
C LEU A 61 -7.58 -10.03 1.01
N PRO A 62 -7.77 -11.33 0.70
CA PRO A 62 -7.48 -12.41 1.65
C PRO A 62 -6.00 -12.55 2.05
N ARG A 63 -5.10 -11.80 1.40
CA ARG A 63 -3.66 -11.81 1.63
C ARG A 63 -3.07 -10.41 1.69
N LEU A 64 -3.90 -9.40 1.97
CA LEU A 64 -3.53 -7.99 1.92
C LEU A 64 -2.37 -7.69 2.88
N TRP A 65 -2.48 -8.16 4.11
CA TRP A 65 -1.46 -7.95 5.12
C TRP A 65 -0.18 -8.73 4.81
N THR A 66 -0.28 -10.03 4.65
CA THR A 66 0.89 -10.89 4.42
C THR A 66 1.61 -10.51 3.14
N ARG A 67 0.88 -10.44 2.03
CA ARG A 67 1.48 -10.30 0.69
C ARG A 67 1.87 -8.88 0.33
N HIS A 68 1.17 -7.89 0.89
CA HIS A 68 1.38 -6.51 0.48
C HIS A 68 1.98 -5.65 1.59
N ILE A 69 1.37 -5.59 2.76
CA ILE A 69 1.78 -4.68 3.83
C ILE A 69 3.06 -5.19 4.51
N VAL A 70 3.06 -6.41 5.03
CA VAL A 70 4.24 -7.02 5.69
C VAL A 70 5.38 -7.22 4.69
N ASN A 71 5.08 -7.65 3.47
CA ASN A 71 6.10 -7.77 2.42
C ASN A 71 6.77 -6.43 2.11
N SER A 72 6.02 -5.32 2.15
CA SER A 72 6.57 -3.97 1.99
C SER A 72 7.46 -3.57 3.18
N ALA A 73 7.09 -3.95 4.40
CA ALA A 73 7.88 -3.71 5.60
C ALA A 73 9.23 -4.44 5.58
N ALA A 74 9.33 -5.57 4.88
CA ALA A 74 10.55 -6.36 4.76
C ALA A 74 11.72 -5.60 4.08
N LEU A 75 11.46 -4.49 3.42
CA LEU A 75 12.50 -3.60 2.86
C LEU A 75 13.24 -2.79 3.92
N VAL A 76 12.59 -2.50 5.04
CA VAL A 76 13.07 -1.51 6.02
C VAL A 76 14.50 -1.78 6.49
N PRO A 77 14.92 -3.02 6.78
CA PRO A 77 16.31 -3.32 7.19
C PRO A 77 17.37 -2.99 6.13
N PHE A 78 16.99 -2.83 4.87
CA PHE A 78 17.90 -2.56 3.75
C PHE A 78 17.96 -1.07 3.38
N LEU A 79 17.15 -0.24 4.02
CA LEU A 79 17.13 1.19 3.79
C LEU A 79 18.25 1.90 4.57
N PRO A 80 18.70 3.09 4.10
CA PRO A 80 19.71 3.86 4.80
C PRO A 80 19.24 4.26 6.21
N ALA A 81 20.18 4.52 7.11
CA ALA A 81 19.87 4.95 8.47
C ALA A 81 19.14 6.30 8.51
N ARG A 82 19.37 7.16 7.53
CA ARG A 82 18.72 8.45 7.30
C ARG A 82 18.87 8.87 5.85
N GLY A 83 18.07 9.81 5.38
CA GLY A 83 18.19 10.37 4.03
C GLY A 83 16.92 10.23 3.19
N THR A 84 17.10 10.11 1.89
CA THR A 84 16.02 10.17 0.91
C THR A 84 15.79 8.83 0.22
N VAL A 85 14.52 8.45 0.05
CA VAL A 85 14.10 7.23 -0.66
C VAL A 85 13.13 7.60 -1.76
N ALA A 86 13.34 7.09 -2.97
CA ALA A 86 12.34 7.18 -4.03
C ALA A 86 11.63 5.83 -4.21
N ASP A 87 10.32 5.86 -4.32
CA ASP A 87 9.50 4.71 -4.72
C ASP A 87 8.99 4.91 -6.14
N ILE A 88 9.49 4.10 -7.07
CA ILE A 88 9.22 4.25 -8.51
C ILE A 88 8.00 3.42 -8.90
N GLY A 89 7.00 4.08 -9.51
CA GLY A 89 5.75 3.45 -9.87
C GLY A 89 4.95 3.08 -8.62
N SER A 90 4.79 4.02 -7.71
CA SER A 90 4.23 3.80 -6.37
C SER A 90 2.82 3.19 -6.36
N GLY A 91 2.04 3.40 -7.41
CA GLY A 91 0.76 2.74 -7.66
C GLY A 91 -0.23 2.84 -6.51
N ALA A 92 -0.47 1.73 -5.83
CA ALA A 92 -1.31 1.67 -4.64
C ALA A 92 -0.67 2.28 -3.38
N GLY A 93 0.61 2.66 -3.43
CA GLY A 93 1.40 3.12 -2.29
C GLY A 93 2.28 2.02 -1.67
N LEU A 94 2.51 0.96 -2.41
CA LEU A 94 3.25 -0.22 -1.94
C LEU A 94 4.53 -0.40 -2.76
N PRO A 95 5.74 -0.29 -2.17
CA PRO A 95 6.01 -0.24 -0.73
C PRO A 95 6.07 1.16 -0.09
N GLY A 96 6.07 2.24 -0.86
CA GLY A 96 6.46 3.59 -0.41
C GLY A 96 5.71 4.13 0.80
N VAL A 97 4.37 3.97 0.86
CA VAL A 97 3.57 4.41 2.02
C VAL A 97 3.93 3.60 3.28
N VAL A 98 4.12 2.29 3.16
CA VAL A 98 4.51 1.44 4.29
C VAL A 98 5.90 1.83 4.80
N VAL A 99 6.83 2.12 3.90
CA VAL A 99 8.17 2.63 4.27
C VAL A 99 8.05 3.95 5.01
N ALA A 100 7.24 4.90 4.52
CA ALA A 100 7.06 6.19 5.15
C ALA A 100 6.48 6.09 6.58
N LEU A 101 5.52 5.18 6.78
CA LEU A 101 4.94 4.90 8.10
C LEU A 101 5.96 4.33 9.09
N LEU A 102 6.78 3.37 8.65
CA LEU A 102 7.77 2.69 9.49
C LEU A 102 9.04 3.51 9.72
N ARG A 103 9.34 4.44 8.82
CA ARG A 103 10.56 5.25 8.82
C ARG A 103 10.25 6.74 8.68
N PRO A 104 9.63 7.35 9.70
CA PRO A 104 9.32 8.79 9.70
C PRO A 104 10.58 9.68 9.65
N ASP A 105 11.75 9.09 9.88
CA ASP A 105 13.07 9.72 9.78
C ASP A 105 13.63 9.79 8.34
N LEU A 106 12.99 9.11 7.38
CA LEU A 106 13.35 9.15 5.96
C LEU A 106 12.41 10.09 5.19
N GLU A 107 12.97 10.82 4.24
CA GLU A 107 12.19 11.58 3.25
C GLU A 107 11.83 10.65 2.08
N VAL A 108 10.56 10.34 1.92
CA VAL A 108 10.07 9.40 0.90
C VAL A 108 9.44 10.17 -0.25
N THR A 109 9.92 9.96 -1.47
CA THR A 109 9.31 10.52 -2.69
C THR A 109 8.58 9.41 -3.44
N LEU A 110 7.25 9.52 -3.53
CA LEU A 110 6.42 8.63 -4.32
C LEU A 110 6.33 9.16 -5.76
N ILE A 111 6.81 8.37 -6.72
CA ILE A 111 6.85 8.74 -8.13
C ILE A 111 5.87 7.87 -8.91
N GLU A 112 4.87 8.50 -9.52
CA GLU A 112 3.82 7.81 -10.27
C GLU A 112 3.46 8.62 -11.52
N THR A 113 3.15 7.95 -12.61
CA THR A 113 2.81 8.59 -13.89
C THR A 113 1.32 8.84 -14.08
N MET A 114 0.49 7.96 -13.52
CA MET A 114 -0.96 7.99 -13.73
C MET A 114 -1.65 8.95 -12.77
N GLU A 115 -2.32 9.95 -13.30
CA GLU A 115 -3.02 10.99 -12.54
C GLU A 115 -3.94 10.40 -11.46
N ARG A 116 -4.82 9.46 -11.82
CA ARG A 116 -5.75 8.82 -10.87
C ARG A 116 -5.04 8.13 -9.69
N ARG A 117 -3.80 7.65 -9.88
CA ARG A 117 -3.00 7.05 -8.82
C ARG A 117 -2.30 8.10 -7.98
N VAL A 118 -1.89 9.21 -8.59
CA VAL A 118 -1.39 10.38 -7.85
C VAL A 118 -2.49 10.95 -6.96
N ASP A 119 -3.73 11.06 -7.45
CA ASP A 119 -4.89 11.51 -6.66
C ASP A 119 -5.14 10.58 -5.46
N TRP A 120 -5.06 9.27 -5.69
CA TRP A 120 -5.12 8.27 -4.62
C TRP A 120 -4.04 8.47 -3.59
N LEU A 121 -2.77 8.57 -4.03
CA LEU A 121 -1.63 8.75 -3.13
C LEU A 121 -1.71 10.06 -2.36
N THR A 122 -2.20 11.14 -2.99
CA THR A 122 -2.47 12.43 -2.32
C THR A 122 -3.47 12.25 -1.19
N TYR A 123 -4.56 11.53 -1.45
CA TYR A 123 -5.57 11.22 -0.45
C TYR A 123 -4.98 10.39 0.70
N VAL A 124 -4.22 9.33 0.40
CA VAL A 124 -3.57 8.47 1.41
C VAL A 124 -2.61 9.27 2.28
N VAL A 125 -1.73 10.08 1.68
CA VAL A 125 -0.74 10.89 2.39
C VAL A 125 -1.41 11.87 3.35
N SER A 126 -2.51 12.50 2.91
CA SER A 126 -3.31 13.40 3.75
C SER A 126 -4.01 12.69 4.91
N GLU A 127 -4.66 11.54 4.63
CA GLU A 127 -5.40 10.77 5.64
C GLU A 127 -4.51 10.15 6.72
N LEU A 128 -3.26 9.87 6.37
CA LEU A 128 -2.29 9.26 7.29
C LEU A 128 -1.32 10.28 7.92
N ASP A 129 -1.50 11.58 7.66
CA ASP A 129 -0.63 12.67 8.14
C ASP A 129 0.86 12.40 7.89
N LEU A 130 1.22 11.97 6.65
CA LEU A 130 2.59 11.61 6.30
C LEU A 130 3.40 12.85 5.88
N ASP A 131 3.90 13.59 6.85
CA ASP A 131 4.70 14.82 6.62
C ASP A 131 6.05 14.55 5.93
N ASN A 132 6.53 13.31 5.98
CA ASN A 132 7.78 12.86 5.38
C ASN A 132 7.64 12.37 3.94
N VAL A 133 6.47 12.56 3.30
CA VAL A 133 6.19 12.11 1.94
C VAL A 133 6.04 13.27 0.97
N THR A 134 6.74 13.16 -0.15
CA THR A 134 6.57 14.03 -1.32
C THR A 134 6.00 13.22 -2.50
N LEU A 135 5.00 13.77 -3.18
CA LEU A 135 4.42 13.17 -4.38
C LEU A 135 4.98 13.84 -5.63
N ARG A 136 5.32 13.01 -6.62
CA ARG A 136 5.78 13.51 -7.93
C ARG A 136 5.11 12.74 -9.06
N ARG A 137 4.31 13.45 -9.85
CA ARG A 137 3.79 12.90 -11.11
C ARG A 137 4.86 13.04 -12.20
N ALA A 138 5.59 11.96 -12.46
CA ALA A 138 6.67 11.92 -13.44
C ALA A 138 7.00 10.47 -13.85
N ARG A 139 7.70 10.32 -14.95
CA ARG A 139 8.43 9.08 -15.27
C ARG A 139 9.78 9.09 -14.57
N ALA A 140 10.31 7.91 -14.25
CA ALA A 140 11.61 7.80 -13.58
C ALA A 140 12.73 8.53 -14.37
N GLU A 141 12.67 8.47 -15.69
CA GLU A 141 13.65 9.08 -16.59
C GLU A 141 13.59 10.62 -16.61
N GLU A 142 12.50 11.21 -16.15
CA GLU A 142 12.29 12.66 -16.07
C GLU A 142 12.79 13.26 -14.75
N VAL A 143 12.99 12.40 -13.75
CA VAL A 143 13.44 12.81 -12.42
C VAL A 143 14.94 13.11 -12.45
N ARG A 144 15.32 14.29 -11.96
CA ARG A 144 16.72 14.75 -11.90
C ARG A 144 17.33 14.65 -10.51
N ASP A 145 16.49 14.48 -9.50
CA ASP A 145 16.94 14.32 -8.11
C ASP A 145 17.67 12.99 -7.94
N ARG A 146 18.52 12.95 -6.91
CA ARG A 146 19.27 11.77 -6.49
C ARG A 146 18.84 11.36 -5.10
N PHE A 147 18.71 10.06 -4.89
CA PHE A 147 18.22 9.46 -3.66
C PHE A 147 19.25 8.52 -3.06
N ASP A 148 19.20 8.35 -1.75
CA ASP A 148 20.07 7.42 -1.03
C ASP A 148 19.64 5.96 -1.23
N ALA A 149 18.36 5.75 -1.48
CA ALA A 149 17.79 4.46 -1.90
C ALA A 149 16.66 4.64 -2.91
N VAL A 150 16.46 3.62 -3.74
CA VAL A 150 15.33 3.56 -4.69
C VAL A 150 14.64 2.22 -4.52
N THR A 151 13.32 2.26 -4.39
CA THR A 151 12.46 1.08 -4.37
C THR A 151 11.55 1.05 -5.58
N ALA A 152 11.15 -0.13 -5.99
CA ALA A 152 10.15 -0.33 -7.04
C ALA A 152 9.54 -1.72 -6.92
N ARG A 153 8.24 -1.84 -7.17
CA ARG A 153 7.53 -3.12 -7.17
C ARG A 153 6.64 -3.24 -8.39
N ALA A 154 6.76 -4.37 -9.09
CA ALA A 154 5.93 -4.71 -10.26
C ALA A 154 5.95 -3.67 -11.40
N VAL A 155 7.04 -2.91 -11.57
CA VAL A 155 7.17 -1.85 -12.59
C VAL A 155 7.71 -2.40 -13.91
N ALA A 156 8.78 -3.20 -13.84
CA ALA A 156 9.47 -3.74 -15.02
C ALA A 156 10.27 -5.00 -14.66
N ASN A 157 10.82 -5.69 -15.68
CA ASN A 157 11.82 -6.71 -15.44
C ASN A 157 13.11 -6.09 -14.86
N LEU A 158 13.93 -6.90 -14.20
CA LEU A 158 15.10 -6.44 -13.45
C LEU A 158 16.07 -5.59 -14.29
N THR A 159 16.36 -6.01 -15.52
CA THR A 159 17.29 -5.29 -16.40
C THR A 159 16.80 -3.87 -16.72
N LYS A 160 15.51 -3.75 -17.05
CA LYS A 160 14.88 -2.45 -17.31
C LYS A 160 14.81 -1.61 -16.04
N LEU A 161 14.46 -2.25 -14.92
CA LEU A 161 14.38 -1.58 -13.62
C LEU A 161 15.72 -0.95 -13.23
N VAL A 162 16.82 -1.71 -13.30
CA VAL A 162 18.15 -1.21 -13.00
C VAL A 162 18.53 -0.03 -13.90
N ARG A 163 18.26 -0.10 -15.19
CA ARG A 163 18.51 1.02 -16.11
C ARG A 163 17.73 2.29 -15.76
N MET A 164 16.51 2.13 -15.27
CA MET A 164 15.65 3.27 -14.88
C MET A 164 16.07 3.87 -13.54
N THR A 165 16.50 3.04 -12.60
CA THR A 165 16.70 3.45 -11.20
C THR A 165 18.14 3.79 -10.86
N ALA A 166 19.13 3.13 -11.47
CA ALA A 166 20.55 3.42 -11.23
C ALA A 166 20.92 4.89 -11.41
N PRO A 167 20.39 5.64 -12.42
CA PRO A 167 20.65 7.06 -12.54
C PRO A 167 20.11 7.91 -11.40
N LEU A 168 19.15 7.41 -10.63
CA LEU A 168 18.51 8.11 -9.52
C LEU A 168 19.25 7.89 -8.18
N LEU A 169 20.20 6.97 -8.13
CA LEU A 169 20.97 6.72 -6.92
C LEU A 169 22.11 7.73 -6.77
N ARG A 170 22.35 8.18 -5.54
CA ARG A 170 23.60 8.86 -5.17
C ARG A 170 24.76 7.89 -5.30
N GLN A 171 25.88 8.39 -5.81
CA GLN A 171 27.14 7.65 -5.86
C GLN A 171 27.93 7.87 -4.58
#